data_3bce3c9cd93732d1e97c11c0c33e1ca8
#
_entry.id   3bce3c9cd93732d1e97c11c0c33e1ca8
#
_cell.length_a   1.000
_cell.length_b   1.000
_cell.length_c   1.000
_cell.angle_alpha   90.00
_cell.angle_beta   90.00
_cell.angle_gamma   90.00
#
_symmetry.space_group_name_H-M   'P 1'
#
loop_
_entity.id
_entity.type
_entity.pdbx_description
1 polymer ?
#
loop_
_entity_poly.entity_id
_entity_poly.type
_entity_poly.pdbx_seq_one_letter_code
_entity_poly.pdbx_strand_id
1 'polypeptide(L)'
;MSPGAWYDHNPYGTRQVIGTVRALMRTDGLDVSLTAIARGCGTSRNFLYANWRSASALRLLALRAELAHAFGTADRTHPSDGTVRGITGHLVQVARVVRRHPTTASVARSSPAALSRAHTAVDGPLVRAAIDLISDLLHPLAPHGGLWSDPALHSRAWKILWIARPAALCPEAVGDQDREEALDRALTGLLGDLLAPWDSARQPPARDSQAPPR
;
A
#
# COMPACT_ATOMS: atom_id res chain seq x y z
N MET A 1 14.45 6.62 -17.44
CA MET A 1 13.48 5.89 -18.29
C MET A 1 12.21 5.76 -17.48
N SER A 2 11.16 6.47 -17.85
CA SER A 2 9.89 6.53 -17.12
C SER A 2 9.24 5.15 -17.01
N PRO A 3 8.70 4.77 -15.83
CA PRO A 3 8.01 3.49 -15.63
C PRO A 3 6.75 3.31 -16.48
N GLY A 4 6.21 4.39 -17.08
CA GLY A 4 4.99 4.39 -17.89
C GLY A 4 5.13 3.79 -19.30
N ALA A 5 6.34 3.75 -19.88
CA ALA A 5 6.54 3.34 -21.27
C ALA A 5 6.28 1.84 -21.55
N TRP A 6 6.08 1.03 -20.52
CA TRP A 6 5.86 -0.41 -20.64
C TRP A 6 4.39 -0.82 -20.82
N TYR A 7 3.46 0.10 -20.60
CA TYR A 7 2.01 -0.15 -20.64
C TYR A 7 1.36 0.14 -22.01
N ASP A 8 2.08 0.83 -22.90
CA ASP A 8 1.47 1.41 -24.11
C ASP A 8 1.30 0.43 -25.28
N HIS A 9 1.95 -0.76 -25.27
CA HIS A 9 1.96 -1.61 -26.45
C HIS A 9 0.83 -2.65 -26.54
N ASN A 10 0.20 -3.04 -25.42
CA ASN A 10 -1.03 -3.84 -25.39
C ASN A 10 -1.71 -3.78 -24.02
N PRO A 11 -2.53 -2.76 -23.70
CA PRO A 11 -3.16 -2.61 -22.41
C PRO A 11 -4.12 -3.75 -22.04
N TYR A 12 -4.75 -4.39 -23.04
CA TYR A 12 -5.65 -5.53 -22.82
C TYR A 12 -4.87 -6.78 -22.42
N GLY A 13 -3.80 -7.10 -23.14
CA GLY A 13 -2.94 -8.25 -22.83
C GLY A 13 -2.25 -8.12 -21.48
N THR A 14 -1.74 -6.94 -21.16
CA THR A 14 -1.11 -6.65 -19.86
C THR A 14 -2.08 -6.83 -18.70
N ARG A 15 -3.30 -6.30 -18.80
CA ARG A 15 -4.34 -6.45 -17.75
C ARG A 15 -4.73 -7.91 -17.53
N GLN A 16 -4.90 -8.67 -18.61
CA GLN A 16 -5.23 -10.10 -18.54
C GLN A 16 -4.10 -10.90 -17.87
N VAL A 17 -2.84 -10.67 -18.27
CA VAL A 17 -1.69 -11.36 -17.68
C VAL A 17 -1.55 -11.03 -16.21
N ILE A 18 -1.63 -9.75 -15.81
CA ILE A 18 -1.58 -9.35 -14.39
C ILE A 18 -2.75 -9.97 -13.61
N GLY A 19 -3.95 -9.99 -14.17
CA GLY A 19 -5.12 -10.64 -13.57
C GLY A 19 -4.88 -12.13 -13.31
N THR A 20 -4.31 -12.85 -14.28
CA THR A 20 -3.94 -14.26 -14.14
C THR A 20 -2.88 -14.46 -13.05
N VAL A 21 -1.83 -13.63 -13.04
CA VAL A 21 -0.77 -13.72 -12.01
C VAL A 21 -1.37 -13.50 -10.62
N ARG A 22 -2.24 -12.49 -10.46
CA ARG A 22 -2.95 -12.23 -9.20
C ARG A 22 -3.79 -13.43 -8.76
N ALA A 23 -4.52 -14.07 -9.69
CA ALA A 23 -5.32 -15.24 -9.38
C ALA A 23 -4.43 -16.42 -8.92
N LEU A 24 -3.34 -16.69 -9.61
CA LEU A 24 -2.38 -17.73 -9.24
C LEU A 24 -1.70 -17.44 -7.88
N MET A 25 -1.36 -16.20 -7.60
CA MET A 25 -0.73 -15.82 -6.33
C MET A 25 -1.64 -16.01 -5.11
N ARG A 26 -2.96 -16.04 -5.29
CA ARG A 26 -3.90 -16.30 -4.18
C ARG A 26 -3.83 -17.76 -3.70
N THR A 27 -3.42 -18.68 -4.56
CA THR A 27 -3.24 -20.10 -4.24
C THR A 27 -1.79 -20.47 -3.98
N ASP A 28 -0.89 -20.07 -4.87
CA ASP A 28 0.50 -20.53 -4.93
C ASP A 28 1.49 -19.53 -4.30
N GLY A 29 1.01 -18.39 -3.80
CA GLY A 29 1.85 -17.34 -3.20
C GLY A 29 2.83 -16.76 -4.21
N LEU A 30 4.13 -16.72 -3.86
CA LEU A 30 5.18 -16.21 -4.74
C LEU A 30 5.82 -17.29 -5.64
N ASP A 31 5.41 -18.55 -5.54
CA ASP A 31 6.02 -19.65 -6.30
C ASP A 31 5.43 -19.83 -7.71
N VAL A 32 4.67 -18.84 -8.16
CA VAL A 32 4.05 -18.80 -9.48
C VAL A 32 5.10 -18.79 -10.57
N SER A 33 5.11 -19.85 -11.42
CA SER A 33 6.05 -20.01 -12.52
C SER A 33 5.55 -19.37 -13.81
N LEU A 34 6.49 -19.00 -14.71
CA LEU A 34 6.11 -18.53 -16.06
C LEU A 34 5.29 -19.56 -16.86
N THR A 35 5.51 -20.85 -16.62
CA THR A 35 4.73 -21.91 -17.25
C THR A 35 3.27 -21.90 -16.78
N ALA A 36 3.05 -21.71 -15.47
CA ALA A 36 1.70 -21.57 -14.93
C ALA A 36 1.01 -20.32 -15.47
N ILE A 37 1.73 -19.18 -15.52
CA ILE A 37 1.21 -17.93 -16.08
C ILE A 37 0.83 -18.10 -17.54
N ALA A 38 1.73 -18.66 -18.37
CA ALA A 38 1.49 -18.88 -19.80
C ALA A 38 0.24 -19.73 -20.03
N ARG A 39 0.10 -20.83 -19.28
CA ARG A 39 -1.07 -21.71 -19.33
C ARG A 39 -2.35 -20.97 -18.93
N GLY A 40 -2.31 -20.22 -17.82
CA GLY A 40 -3.48 -19.48 -17.33
C GLY A 40 -3.92 -18.35 -18.25
N CYS A 41 -2.99 -17.77 -19.04
CA CYS A 41 -3.29 -16.74 -20.02
C CYS A 41 -3.64 -17.28 -21.42
N GLY A 42 -3.50 -18.59 -21.67
CA GLY A 42 -3.62 -19.16 -23.01
C GLY A 42 -2.56 -18.65 -23.98
N THR A 43 -1.34 -18.36 -23.50
CA THR A 43 -0.25 -17.81 -24.31
C THR A 43 1.02 -18.65 -24.21
N SER A 44 2.05 -18.32 -25.02
CA SER A 44 3.33 -19.01 -24.95
C SER A 44 4.28 -18.38 -23.93
N ARG A 45 5.22 -19.19 -23.42
CA ARG A 45 6.31 -18.68 -22.56
C ARG A 45 7.16 -17.65 -23.29
N ASN A 46 7.39 -17.85 -24.59
CA ASN A 46 8.18 -16.92 -25.42
C ASN A 46 7.50 -15.56 -25.51
N PHE A 47 6.18 -15.54 -25.66
CA PHE A 47 5.42 -14.28 -25.60
C PHE A 47 5.61 -13.55 -24.27
N LEU A 48 5.55 -14.28 -23.14
CA LEU A 48 5.77 -13.69 -21.83
C LEU A 48 7.21 -13.16 -21.68
N TYR A 49 8.22 -13.89 -22.14
CA TYR A 49 9.62 -13.42 -22.10
C TYR A 49 9.87 -12.20 -22.98
N ALA A 50 9.22 -12.13 -24.14
CA ALA A 50 9.36 -10.99 -25.04
C ALA A 50 8.80 -9.68 -24.44
N ASN A 51 7.75 -9.78 -23.62
CA ASN A 51 7.07 -8.63 -23.04
C ASN A 51 7.47 -8.34 -21.58
N TRP A 52 7.82 -9.37 -20.82
CA TRP A 52 8.22 -9.25 -19.41
C TRP A 52 9.48 -10.06 -19.13
N ARG A 53 10.51 -9.41 -18.63
CA ARG A 53 11.85 -9.99 -18.47
C ARG A 53 11.89 -11.27 -17.60
N SER A 54 10.93 -11.45 -16.68
CA SER A 54 10.92 -12.58 -15.75
C SER A 54 9.57 -12.76 -15.05
N ALA A 55 9.36 -13.95 -14.46
CA ALA A 55 8.23 -14.20 -13.56
C ALA A 55 8.24 -13.23 -12.35
N SER A 56 9.42 -12.86 -11.86
CA SER A 56 9.56 -11.91 -10.74
C SER A 56 9.05 -10.52 -11.11
N ALA A 57 9.28 -10.06 -12.34
CA ALA A 57 8.73 -8.79 -12.83
C ALA A 57 7.20 -8.83 -12.88
N LEU A 58 6.62 -9.92 -13.37
CA LEU A 58 5.16 -10.10 -13.39
C LEU A 58 4.56 -10.17 -11.99
N ARG A 59 5.19 -10.91 -11.06
CA ARG A 59 4.75 -10.96 -9.66
C ARG A 59 4.81 -9.59 -9.00
N LEU A 60 5.85 -8.80 -9.27
CA LEU A 60 5.96 -7.44 -8.74
C LEU A 60 4.83 -6.54 -9.27
N LEU A 61 4.51 -6.62 -10.56
CA LEU A 61 3.37 -5.88 -11.14
C LEU A 61 2.05 -6.31 -10.51
N ALA A 62 1.85 -7.61 -10.28
CA ALA A 62 0.67 -8.13 -9.60
C ALA A 62 0.58 -7.63 -8.15
N LEU A 63 1.67 -7.62 -7.38
CA LEU A 63 1.71 -7.10 -6.01
C LEU A 63 1.43 -5.59 -5.97
N ARG A 64 1.96 -4.81 -6.91
CA ARG A 64 1.62 -3.38 -7.02
C ARG A 64 0.14 -3.16 -7.32
N ALA A 65 -0.44 -3.99 -8.19
CA ALA A 65 -1.87 -3.94 -8.47
C ALA A 65 -2.74 -4.33 -7.25
N GLU A 66 -2.30 -5.31 -6.44
CA GLU A 66 -2.97 -5.65 -5.18
C GLU A 66 -2.88 -4.53 -4.15
N LEU A 67 -1.73 -3.88 -4.05
CA LEU A 67 -1.56 -2.73 -3.17
C LEU A 67 -2.47 -1.57 -3.59
N ALA A 68 -2.48 -1.20 -4.86
CA ALA A 68 -3.39 -0.17 -5.39
C ALA A 68 -4.87 -0.55 -5.17
N HIS A 69 -5.20 -1.84 -5.31
CA HIS A 69 -6.54 -2.35 -5.01
C HIS A 69 -6.92 -2.18 -3.53
N ALA A 70 -5.98 -2.40 -2.61
CA ALA A 70 -6.21 -2.22 -1.18
C ALA A 70 -6.52 -0.75 -0.85
N PHE A 71 -5.76 0.20 -1.40
CA PHE A 71 -6.05 1.64 -1.26
C PHE A 71 -7.41 1.99 -1.87
N GLY A 72 -7.70 1.58 -3.10
CA GLY A 72 -9.00 1.84 -3.73
C GLY A 72 -10.18 1.15 -3.02
N THR A 73 -9.95 0.08 -2.27
CA THR A 73 -10.98 -0.53 -1.41
C THR A 73 -11.20 0.30 -0.16
N ALA A 74 -10.14 0.80 0.45
CA ALA A 74 -10.22 1.71 1.58
C ALA A 74 -10.93 3.02 1.19
N ASP A 75 -10.65 3.58 0.01
CA ASP A 75 -11.36 4.76 -0.51
C ASP A 75 -12.88 4.57 -0.56
N ARG A 76 -13.34 3.39 -0.94
CA ARG A 76 -14.77 3.09 -1.01
C ARG A 76 -15.43 2.83 0.34
N THR A 77 -14.70 2.26 1.29
CA THR A 77 -15.25 1.82 2.59
C THR A 77 -14.96 2.79 3.72
N HIS A 78 -13.87 3.54 3.62
CA HIS A 78 -13.39 4.53 4.59
C HIS A 78 -12.69 5.68 3.85
N PRO A 79 -13.46 6.49 3.09
CA PRO A 79 -12.89 7.62 2.37
C PRO A 79 -12.23 8.59 3.36
N SER A 80 -11.06 9.08 2.98
CA SER A 80 -10.39 10.11 3.77
C SER A 80 -11.04 11.47 3.49
N ASP A 81 -11.38 12.20 4.54
CA ASP A 81 -11.84 13.59 4.50
C ASP A 81 -10.68 14.61 4.51
N GLY A 82 -9.45 14.15 4.39
CA GLY A 82 -8.24 14.97 4.46
C GLY A 82 -7.85 15.43 5.86
N THR A 83 -8.57 15.01 6.90
CA THR A 83 -8.17 15.24 8.31
C THR A 83 -7.19 14.16 8.77
N VAL A 84 -6.45 14.45 9.85
CA VAL A 84 -5.56 13.45 10.49
C VAL A 84 -6.34 12.20 10.87
N ARG A 85 -7.55 12.36 11.42
CA ARG A 85 -8.41 11.25 11.81
C ARG A 85 -8.87 10.44 10.60
N GLY A 86 -9.32 11.09 9.53
CA GLY A 86 -9.77 10.42 8.31
C GLY A 86 -8.65 9.65 7.63
N ILE A 87 -7.46 10.26 7.52
CA ILE A 87 -6.26 9.62 6.96
C ILE A 87 -5.83 8.42 7.82
N THR A 88 -5.82 8.56 9.14
CA THR A 88 -5.50 7.46 10.06
C THR A 88 -6.46 6.30 9.87
N GLY A 89 -7.77 6.55 9.86
CA GLY A 89 -8.79 5.53 9.64
C GLY A 89 -8.64 4.83 8.28
N HIS A 90 -8.36 5.58 7.23
CA HIS A 90 -8.09 5.06 5.89
C HIS A 90 -6.87 4.12 5.87
N LEU A 91 -5.75 4.53 6.48
CA LEU A 91 -4.53 3.70 6.55
C LEU A 91 -4.74 2.42 7.35
N VAL A 92 -5.49 2.47 8.44
CA VAL A 92 -5.89 1.28 9.21
C VAL A 92 -6.72 0.34 8.34
N GLN A 93 -7.65 0.88 7.55
CA GLN A 93 -8.45 0.08 6.62
C GLN A 93 -7.58 -0.54 5.51
N VAL A 94 -6.62 0.19 4.95
CA VAL A 94 -5.64 -0.38 3.98
C VAL A 94 -4.90 -1.55 4.62
N ALA A 95 -4.38 -1.38 5.84
CA ALA A 95 -3.67 -2.46 6.54
C ALA A 95 -4.57 -3.69 6.75
N ARG A 96 -5.84 -3.49 7.12
CA ARG A 96 -6.83 -4.56 7.28
C ARG A 96 -7.10 -5.29 5.95
N VAL A 97 -7.27 -4.56 4.85
CA VAL A 97 -7.49 -5.15 3.52
C VAL A 97 -6.29 -5.99 3.10
N VAL A 98 -5.06 -5.49 3.28
CA VAL A 98 -3.82 -6.23 2.95
C VAL A 98 -3.69 -7.47 3.84
N ARG A 99 -3.92 -7.37 5.15
CA ARG A 99 -3.85 -8.49 6.10
C ARG A 99 -4.79 -9.62 5.73
N ARG A 100 -6.03 -9.30 5.39
CA ARG A 100 -7.09 -10.26 5.03
C ARG A 100 -7.00 -10.75 3.58
N HIS A 101 -6.08 -10.18 2.78
CA HIS A 101 -6.01 -10.54 1.37
C HIS A 101 -5.52 -11.98 1.17
N PRO A 102 -6.16 -12.81 0.31
CA PRO A 102 -5.78 -14.20 0.09
C PRO A 102 -4.31 -14.39 -0.32
N THR A 103 -3.75 -13.46 -1.09
CA THR A 103 -2.33 -13.48 -1.47
C THR A 103 -1.42 -13.35 -0.24
N THR A 104 -1.74 -12.49 0.75
CA THR A 104 -0.96 -12.35 1.98
C THR A 104 -0.92 -13.66 2.75
N ALA A 105 -2.09 -14.30 2.93
CA ALA A 105 -2.20 -15.60 3.57
C ALA A 105 -1.47 -16.71 2.79
N SER A 106 -1.55 -16.70 1.46
CA SER A 106 -0.85 -17.68 0.61
C SER A 106 0.66 -17.51 0.69
N VAL A 107 1.17 -16.28 0.63
CA VAL A 107 2.61 -15.98 0.79
C VAL A 107 3.11 -16.41 2.17
N ALA A 108 2.34 -16.17 3.22
CA ALA A 108 2.72 -16.61 4.57
C ALA A 108 2.89 -18.13 4.66
N ARG A 109 2.02 -18.89 3.98
CA ARG A 109 2.09 -20.38 3.99
C ARG A 109 3.18 -20.91 3.07
N SER A 110 3.29 -20.40 1.84
CA SER A 110 4.20 -20.97 0.83
C SER A 110 5.62 -20.41 0.89
N SER A 111 5.77 -19.17 1.36
CA SER A 111 7.05 -18.45 1.33
C SER A 111 7.25 -17.58 2.58
N PRO A 112 7.28 -18.16 3.80
CA PRO A 112 7.39 -17.37 5.05
C PRO A 112 8.65 -16.51 5.10
N ALA A 113 9.75 -16.97 4.51
CA ALA A 113 10.98 -16.17 4.38
C ALA A 113 10.78 -14.93 3.47
N ALA A 114 9.91 -15.00 2.47
CA ALA A 114 9.59 -13.83 1.65
C ALA A 114 8.73 -12.82 2.43
N LEU A 115 7.80 -13.29 3.24
CA LEU A 115 7.03 -12.44 4.15
C LEU A 115 7.94 -11.75 5.17
N SER A 116 8.86 -12.50 5.78
CA SER A 116 9.86 -11.96 6.71
C SER A 116 10.72 -10.87 6.04
N ARG A 117 11.21 -11.12 4.81
CA ARG A 117 11.92 -10.07 4.05
C ARG A 117 11.05 -8.87 3.74
N ALA A 118 9.76 -9.06 3.47
CA ALA A 118 8.84 -7.96 3.25
C ALA A 118 8.67 -7.08 4.51
N HIS A 119 8.73 -7.65 5.70
CA HIS A 119 8.70 -6.91 6.97
C HIS A 119 9.93 -6.01 7.14
N THR A 120 11.09 -6.41 6.65
CA THR A 120 12.37 -5.73 6.88
C THR A 120 12.90 -4.95 5.67
N ALA A 121 12.22 -5.03 4.52
CA ALA A 121 12.66 -4.33 3.31
C ALA A 121 12.67 -2.81 3.51
N VAL A 122 13.84 -2.19 3.36
CA VAL A 122 14.02 -0.72 3.48
C VAL A 122 13.86 -0.01 2.14
N ASP A 123 14.00 -0.73 1.04
CA ASP A 123 13.91 -0.21 -0.34
C ASP A 123 13.31 -1.27 -1.28
N GLY A 124 13.02 -0.85 -2.48
CA GLY A 124 12.53 -1.71 -3.55
C GLY A 124 11.28 -1.16 -4.25
N PRO A 125 10.93 -1.72 -5.42
CA PRO A 125 9.83 -1.17 -6.23
C PRO A 125 8.46 -1.20 -5.54
N LEU A 126 8.20 -2.20 -4.67
CA LEU A 126 6.94 -2.29 -3.93
C LEU A 126 6.92 -1.30 -2.75
N VAL A 127 8.06 -1.13 -2.07
CA VAL A 127 8.23 -0.14 -0.99
C VAL A 127 8.00 1.26 -1.55
N ARG A 128 8.64 1.60 -2.67
CA ARG A 128 8.43 2.90 -3.34
C ARG A 128 6.98 3.11 -3.74
N ALA A 129 6.33 2.12 -4.36
CA ALA A 129 4.91 2.23 -4.71
C ALA A 129 4.00 2.44 -3.49
N ALA A 130 4.31 1.83 -2.35
CA ALA A 130 3.57 2.05 -1.11
C ALA A 130 3.79 3.48 -0.57
N ILE A 131 5.03 3.95 -0.59
CA ILE A 131 5.36 5.32 -0.18
C ILE A 131 4.66 6.35 -1.05
N ASP A 132 4.64 6.15 -2.38
CA ASP A 132 3.95 7.05 -3.31
C ASP A 132 2.45 7.14 -2.97
N LEU A 133 1.75 6.00 -2.80
CA LEU A 133 0.34 5.97 -2.44
C LEU A 133 0.05 6.62 -1.08
N ILE A 134 0.92 6.41 -0.09
CA ILE A 134 0.78 7.06 1.22
C ILE A 134 1.04 8.57 1.08
N SER A 135 2.02 8.99 0.30
CA SER A 135 2.31 10.41 0.07
C SER A 135 1.13 11.11 -0.58
N ASP A 136 0.48 10.48 -1.56
CA ASP A 136 -0.73 10.99 -2.20
C ASP A 136 -1.85 11.20 -1.18
N LEU A 137 -2.05 10.23 -0.29
CA LEU A 137 -3.05 10.31 0.78
C LEU A 137 -2.74 11.43 1.80
N LEU A 138 -1.45 11.72 2.05
CA LEU A 138 -1.02 12.76 2.97
C LEU A 138 -1.05 14.17 2.36
N HIS A 139 -1.12 14.28 1.04
CA HIS A 139 -1.06 15.56 0.35
C HIS A 139 -2.04 16.64 0.90
N PRO A 140 -3.29 16.31 1.28
CA PRO A 140 -4.20 17.29 1.87
C PRO A 140 -3.72 17.88 3.21
N LEU A 141 -2.80 17.20 3.92
CA LEU A 141 -2.21 17.70 5.17
C LEU A 141 -0.99 18.60 4.95
N ALA A 142 -0.42 18.61 3.75
CA ALA A 142 0.75 19.42 3.47
C ALA A 142 0.44 20.91 3.62
N PRO A 143 1.35 21.73 4.21
CA PRO A 143 1.22 23.18 4.22
C PRO A 143 1.11 23.71 2.79
N HIS A 144 0.32 24.77 2.58
CA HIS A 144 -0.05 25.34 1.30
C HIS A 144 1.13 25.42 0.31
N GLY A 145 1.02 24.79 -0.84
CA GLY A 145 1.94 24.92 -1.98
C GLY A 145 3.03 23.85 -2.08
N GLY A 146 3.02 22.83 -1.26
CA GLY A 146 3.97 21.71 -1.36
C GLY A 146 3.78 20.91 -2.65
N LEU A 147 4.74 21.05 -3.59
CA LEU A 147 4.85 20.15 -4.74
C LEU A 147 5.18 18.74 -4.28
N TRP A 148 4.85 17.72 -5.07
CA TRP A 148 5.09 16.27 -4.90
C TRP A 148 6.52 15.87 -4.47
N SER A 149 7.44 16.80 -4.41
CA SER A 149 8.85 16.63 -4.03
C SER A 149 9.16 17.07 -2.60
N ASP A 150 8.16 17.27 -1.73
CA ASP A 150 8.44 17.64 -0.34
C ASP A 150 9.13 16.48 0.41
N PRO A 151 10.42 16.62 0.75
CA PRO A 151 11.16 15.59 1.47
C PRO A 151 10.52 15.22 2.83
N ALA A 152 9.81 16.15 3.45
CA ALA A 152 9.13 15.92 4.71
C ALA A 152 7.92 14.99 4.53
N LEU A 153 7.16 15.16 3.43
CA LEU A 153 6.02 14.31 3.09
C LEU A 153 6.47 12.87 2.84
N HIS A 154 7.50 12.70 2.00
CA HIS A 154 8.09 11.40 1.69
C HIS A 154 8.66 10.71 2.95
N SER A 155 9.37 11.45 3.80
CA SER A 155 9.90 10.93 5.06
C SER A 155 8.79 10.45 5.99
N ARG A 156 7.65 11.15 6.06
CA ARG A 156 6.50 10.72 6.85
C ARG A 156 5.80 9.52 6.25
N ALA A 157 5.60 9.49 4.94
CA ALA A 157 5.05 8.33 4.24
C ALA A 157 5.89 7.07 4.50
N TRP A 158 7.21 7.21 4.51
CA TRP A 158 8.13 6.14 4.86
C TRP A 158 7.96 5.65 6.30
N LYS A 159 7.84 6.57 7.28
CA LYS A 159 7.59 6.22 8.69
C LYS A 159 6.23 5.53 8.87
N ILE A 160 5.18 6.03 8.19
CA ILE A 160 3.86 5.41 8.19
C ILE A 160 3.93 3.98 7.65
N LEU A 161 4.62 3.76 6.53
CA LEU A 161 4.80 2.43 5.97
C LEU A 161 5.47 1.48 6.97
N TRP A 162 6.50 1.94 7.69
CA TRP A 162 7.18 1.14 8.71
C TRP A 162 6.26 0.77 9.87
N ILE A 163 5.44 1.70 10.34
CA ILE A 163 4.48 1.47 11.44
C ILE A 163 3.34 0.56 10.98
N ALA A 164 2.81 0.76 9.77
CA ALA A 164 1.65 0.02 9.29
C ALA A 164 1.99 -1.41 8.81
N ARG A 165 3.20 -1.64 8.34
CA ARG A 165 3.61 -2.91 7.72
C ARG A 165 3.44 -4.13 8.64
N PRO A 166 3.86 -4.13 9.91
CA PRO A 166 3.63 -5.28 10.79
C PRO A 166 2.15 -5.63 10.94
N ALA A 167 1.28 -4.63 11.08
CA ALA A 167 -0.16 -4.85 11.18
C ALA A 167 -0.79 -5.32 9.86
N ALA A 168 -0.26 -4.87 8.72
CA ALA A 168 -0.74 -5.27 7.40
C ALA A 168 -0.29 -6.68 6.98
N LEU A 169 0.89 -7.12 7.39
CA LEU A 169 1.50 -8.39 7.01
C LEU A 169 1.43 -9.46 8.12
N CYS A 170 0.36 -9.44 8.92
CA CYS A 170 0.09 -10.38 10.03
C CYS A 170 -1.16 -11.23 9.71
N PRO A 171 -1.12 -12.12 8.69
CA PRO A 171 -2.30 -12.91 8.30
C PRO A 171 -2.74 -13.89 9.37
N GLU A 172 -1.88 -14.25 10.32
CA GLU A 172 -2.18 -15.13 11.47
C GLU A 172 -3.16 -14.48 12.47
N ALA A 173 -3.37 -13.18 12.40
CA ALA A 173 -4.39 -12.51 13.20
C ALA A 173 -5.80 -12.66 12.60
N VAL A 174 -5.90 -13.03 11.30
CA VAL A 174 -7.19 -13.13 10.61
C VAL A 174 -8.03 -14.26 11.18
N GLY A 175 -9.26 -13.93 11.60
CA GLY A 175 -10.18 -14.88 12.25
C GLY A 175 -10.12 -14.85 13.78
N ASP A 176 -9.18 -14.15 14.38
CA ASP A 176 -9.14 -13.81 15.80
C ASP A 176 -9.53 -12.33 15.96
N GLN A 177 -10.79 -12.08 16.30
CA GLN A 177 -11.35 -10.73 16.35
C GLN A 177 -10.62 -9.84 17.37
N ASP A 178 -10.30 -10.36 18.55
CA ASP A 178 -9.63 -9.60 19.61
C ASP A 178 -8.23 -9.16 19.16
N ARG A 179 -7.53 -10.05 18.48
CA ARG A 179 -6.19 -9.78 17.94
C ARG A 179 -6.21 -8.79 16.79
N GLU A 180 -7.17 -8.92 15.87
CA GLU A 180 -7.35 -7.94 14.79
C GLU A 180 -7.68 -6.54 15.35
N GLU A 181 -8.60 -6.45 16.30
CA GLU A 181 -8.96 -5.18 16.94
C GLU A 181 -7.79 -4.58 17.73
N ALA A 182 -7.00 -5.40 18.42
CA ALA A 182 -5.81 -4.94 19.11
C ALA A 182 -4.77 -4.34 18.15
N LEU A 183 -4.52 -4.99 17.00
CA LEU A 183 -3.64 -4.48 15.96
C LEU A 183 -4.15 -3.15 15.38
N ASP A 184 -5.43 -3.06 15.09
CA ASP A 184 -6.05 -1.86 14.52
C ASP A 184 -6.04 -0.70 15.52
N ARG A 185 -6.29 -0.95 16.81
CA ARG A 185 -6.17 0.06 17.87
C ARG A 185 -4.75 0.56 18.06
N ALA A 186 -3.77 -0.35 18.10
CA ALA A 186 -2.37 0.00 18.21
C ALA A 186 -1.90 0.84 17.01
N LEU A 187 -2.27 0.44 15.79
CA LEU A 187 -1.95 1.18 14.57
C LEU A 187 -2.61 2.57 14.58
N THR A 188 -3.87 2.67 15.00
CA THR A 188 -4.59 3.95 15.11
C THR A 188 -3.87 4.90 16.05
N GLY A 189 -3.45 4.43 17.23
CA GLY A 189 -2.69 5.24 18.19
C GLY A 189 -1.38 5.75 17.61
N LEU A 190 -0.55 4.83 17.10
CA LEU A 190 0.78 5.17 16.54
C LEU A 190 0.70 6.15 15.36
N LEU A 191 -0.27 5.95 14.45
CA LEU A 191 -0.47 6.86 13.33
C LEU A 191 -1.03 8.22 13.78
N GLY A 192 -1.95 8.22 14.73
CA GLY A 192 -2.48 9.45 15.34
C GLY A 192 -1.37 10.29 15.94
N ASP A 193 -0.52 9.71 16.76
CA ASP A 193 0.62 10.39 17.38
C ASP A 193 1.62 10.94 16.34
N LEU A 194 1.90 10.15 15.30
CA LEU A 194 2.81 10.56 14.21
C LEU A 194 2.26 11.75 13.41
N LEU A 195 0.94 11.83 13.24
CA LEU A 195 0.26 12.83 12.40
C LEU A 195 -0.25 14.03 13.20
N ALA A 196 -0.39 13.93 14.54
CA ALA A 196 -0.91 14.99 15.42
C ALA A 196 -0.25 16.37 15.20
N PRO A 197 1.08 16.49 14.99
CA PRO A 197 1.70 17.80 14.74
C PRO A 197 1.17 18.53 13.50
N TRP A 198 0.61 17.82 12.53
CA TRP A 198 0.01 18.43 11.33
C TRP A 198 -1.40 18.96 11.57
N ASP A 199 -2.13 18.39 12.51
CA ASP A 199 -3.44 18.88 12.93
C ASP A 199 -3.30 20.23 13.64
N SER A 200 -2.31 20.34 14.53
CA SER A 200 -2.01 21.56 15.27
C SER A 200 -1.54 22.71 14.38
N ALA A 201 -0.81 22.41 13.29
CA ALA A 201 -0.32 23.40 12.34
C ALA A 201 -1.43 24.02 11.46
N ARG A 202 -2.62 23.40 11.42
CA ARG A 202 -3.80 23.89 10.68
C ARG A 202 -4.73 24.78 11.51
N GLN A 203 -4.63 24.72 12.83
CA GLN A 203 -5.42 25.62 13.66
C GLN A 203 -4.85 27.05 13.52
N PRO A 204 -5.65 28.04 13.06
CA PRO A 204 -5.21 29.42 13.08
C PRO A 204 -4.84 29.78 14.53
N PRO A 205 -3.79 30.59 14.75
CA PRO A 205 -3.42 31.00 16.09
C PRO A 205 -4.67 31.57 16.78
N ALA A 206 -4.93 31.10 17.99
CA ALA A 206 -6.03 31.62 18.80
C ALA A 206 -5.92 33.15 18.75
N ARG A 207 -6.95 33.83 18.26
CA ARG A 207 -7.01 35.28 18.31
C ARG A 207 -7.03 35.63 19.78
N ASP A 208 -5.89 36.10 20.28
CA ASP A 208 -5.83 36.74 21.57
C ASP A 208 -6.90 37.84 21.60
N SER A 209 -8.00 37.58 22.28
CA SER A 209 -9.01 38.56 22.61
C SER A 209 -8.43 39.51 23.66
N GLN A 210 -7.40 40.29 23.24
CA GLN A 210 -7.07 41.47 24.03
C GLN A 210 -8.09 42.55 23.66
N ALA A 211 -9.15 42.58 24.47
CA ALA A 211 -9.99 43.76 24.54
C ALA A 211 -9.14 44.92 25.06
N PRO A 212 -9.15 46.12 24.43
CA PRO A 212 -8.41 47.25 24.94
C PRO A 212 -9.02 47.67 26.28
N PRO A 213 -8.18 48.06 27.29
CA PRO A 213 -8.68 48.64 28.52
C PRO A 213 -9.35 49.98 28.24
N ARG A 214 -10.49 50.21 28.84
CA ARG A 214 -11.19 51.52 28.87
C ARG A 214 -10.49 52.47 29.84
#